data_e0b1a5c5c41a6350e6b338f1b7ba5567
#
_entry.id   e0b1a5c5c41a6350e6b338f1b7ba5567
#
_cell.length_a   1.000
_cell.length_b   1.000
_cell.length_c   1.000
_cell.angle_alpha   90.00
_cell.angle_beta   90.00
_cell.angle_gamma   90.00
#
_symmetry.space_group_name_H-M   'P 1'
#
loop_
_entity.id
_entity.type
_entity.pdbx_description
1 polymer ?
#
loop_
_entity_poly.entity_id
_entity_poly.type
_entity_poly.pdbx_seq_one_letter_code
_entity_poly.pdbx_strand_id
1 'polypeptide(L)'
;MSTIEFCHISKEYGPRRVLQDLDVSLDTGECTVILGKSGCGKTTFLRLLAGLEEPSSGTLKRPAGLKLGMMFQEARLFPWLTCRQNIALGLPRRADPGEIDHWLQLVQLTDAADQYPHQLSGGMQQRASLARTLAMHSQLILMDEPFAALDYFTRAQLQQELRTMQQQLKRGIVLVTHNVDEALTLGDRLLILRQGRFAREMHLPPGTRDLLSPELIKAKRSLLAALA
;
A
#
# COMPACT_ATOMS: atom_id res chain seq x y z
N MET A 1 14.74 -1.73 13.97
CA MET A 1 13.95 -1.56 12.74
C MET A 1 14.79 -2.08 11.60
N SER A 2 14.20 -2.77 10.66
CA SER A 2 14.92 -3.38 9.53
C SER A 2 14.78 -2.49 8.31
N THR A 3 15.81 -2.42 7.48
CA THR A 3 15.84 -1.53 6.33
C THR A 3 15.94 -2.35 5.04
N ILE A 4 15.22 -1.92 4.00
CA ILE A 4 15.34 -2.45 2.65
C ILE A 4 16.07 -1.41 1.82
N GLU A 5 17.12 -1.82 1.10
CA GLU A 5 17.96 -0.92 0.33
C GLU A 5 17.85 -1.22 -1.17
N PHE A 6 17.50 -0.22 -1.93
CA PHE A 6 17.62 -0.18 -3.38
C PHE A 6 18.93 0.55 -3.71
N CYS A 7 19.86 -0.13 -4.36
CA CYS A 7 21.17 0.40 -4.73
C CYS A 7 21.29 0.39 -6.27
N HIS A 8 21.23 1.55 -6.90
CA HIS A 8 21.36 1.75 -8.35
C HIS A 8 20.37 0.92 -9.18
N ILE A 9 19.13 0.73 -8.66
CA ILE A 9 18.13 -0.12 -9.29
C ILE A 9 17.60 0.52 -10.58
N SER A 10 17.70 -0.24 -11.67
CA SER A 10 17.00 0.07 -12.93
C SER A 10 16.12 -1.11 -13.36
N LYS A 11 15.01 -0.80 -14.03
CA LYS A 11 14.12 -1.80 -14.62
C LYS A 11 13.71 -1.41 -16.03
N GLU A 12 13.91 -2.35 -16.95
CA GLU A 12 13.59 -2.21 -18.35
C GLU A 12 12.67 -3.33 -18.81
N TYR A 13 11.78 -3.03 -19.75
CA TYR A 13 10.94 -3.99 -20.46
C TYR A 13 11.17 -3.78 -21.95
N GLY A 14 12.02 -4.61 -22.56
CA GLY A 14 12.52 -4.39 -23.92
C GLY A 14 13.21 -3.02 -24.02
N PRO A 15 12.84 -2.16 -24.97
CA PRO A 15 13.46 -0.84 -25.15
C PRO A 15 12.98 0.20 -24.13
N ARG A 16 11.93 -0.11 -23.35
CA ARG A 16 11.33 0.85 -22.41
C ARG A 16 11.98 0.76 -21.05
N ARG A 17 12.70 1.82 -20.64
CA ARG A 17 13.20 1.99 -19.29
C ARG A 17 12.11 2.57 -18.41
N VAL A 18 11.68 1.82 -17.38
CA VAL A 18 10.59 2.18 -16.47
C VAL A 18 11.11 2.76 -15.17
N LEU A 19 12.17 2.18 -14.61
CA LEU A 19 12.87 2.72 -13.44
C LEU A 19 14.33 2.96 -13.80
N GLN A 20 14.90 4.04 -13.28
CA GLN A 20 16.20 4.53 -13.71
C GLN A 20 17.04 4.91 -12.48
N ASP A 21 18.05 4.08 -12.19
CA ASP A 21 19.08 4.37 -11.19
C ASP A 21 18.49 4.83 -9.86
N LEU A 22 17.63 4.00 -9.28
CA LEU A 22 16.97 4.30 -8.01
C LEU A 22 17.86 3.92 -6.84
N ASP A 23 18.12 4.90 -5.98
CA ASP A 23 18.73 4.73 -4.68
C ASP A 23 17.75 5.18 -3.60
N VAL A 24 17.32 4.24 -2.77
CA VAL A 24 16.41 4.53 -1.66
C VAL A 24 16.51 3.44 -0.59
N SER A 25 16.44 3.86 0.66
CA SER A 25 16.34 3.01 1.83
C SER A 25 14.93 3.13 2.41
N LEU A 26 14.24 2.03 2.67
CA LEU A 26 12.90 1.98 3.24
C LEU A 26 12.95 1.36 4.64
N ASP A 27 12.40 2.04 5.63
CA ASP A 27 12.21 1.50 6.97
C ASP A 27 10.97 0.61 7.02
N THR A 28 11.11 -0.58 7.59
CA THR A 28 9.99 -1.54 7.72
C THR A 28 9.03 -1.22 8.88
N GLY A 29 9.19 -0.09 9.57
CA GLY A 29 8.33 0.35 10.67
C GLY A 29 7.54 1.63 10.39
N GLU A 30 7.77 2.31 9.25
CA GLU A 30 7.08 3.53 8.85
C GLU A 30 6.08 3.31 7.72
N CYS A 31 5.20 4.28 7.53
CA CYS A 31 4.35 4.35 6.34
C CYS A 31 5.01 5.22 5.27
N THR A 32 5.64 4.58 4.28
CA THR A 32 6.20 5.26 3.11
C THR A 32 5.18 5.28 1.98
N VAL A 33 4.82 6.46 1.49
CA VAL A 33 3.93 6.62 0.34
C VAL A 33 4.70 7.09 -0.88
N ILE A 34 4.52 6.37 -2.00
CA ILE A 34 5.09 6.72 -3.30
C ILE A 34 4.02 7.34 -4.16
N LEU A 35 4.18 8.63 -4.42
CA LEU A 35 3.31 9.43 -5.28
C LEU A 35 3.88 9.51 -6.71
N GLY A 36 2.97 9.51 -7.69
CA GLY A 36 3.37 9.76 -9.08
C GLY A 36 2.22 9.58 -10.06
N LYS A 37 2.37 10.15 -11.24
CA LYS A 37 1.39 10.01 -12.35
C LYS A 37 1.28 8.55 -12.80
N SER A 38 0.16 8.20 -13.43
CA SER A 38 0.00 6.86 -14.02
C SER A 38 1.13 6.56 -15.00
N GLY A 39 1.64 5.33 -14.96
CA GLY A 39 2.72 4.89 -15.85
C GLY A 39 4.14 5.34 -15.49
N CYS A 40 4.37 6.05 -14.37
CA CYS A 40 5.70 6.49 -13.94
C CYS A 40 6.57 5.39 -13.29
N GLY A 41 6.04 4.17 -13.07
CA GLY A 41 6.79 3.04 -12.52
C GLY A 41 6.43 2.59 -11.11
N LYS A 42 5.39 3.14 -10.46
CA LYS A 42 5.00 2.81 -9.07
C LYS A 42 4.73 1.32 -8.85
N THR A 43 3.88 0.71 -9.68
CA THR A 43 3.58 -0.72 -9.62
C THR A 43 4.82 -1.58 -9.85
N THR A 44 5.69 -1.19 -10.79
CA THR A 44 6.97 -1.86 -11.05
C THR A 44 7.88 -1.80 -9.82
N PHE A 45 7.96 -0.64 -9.16
CA PHE A 45 8.71 -0.50 -7.91
C PHE A 45 8.19 -1.45 -6.83
N LEU A 46 6.86 -1.52 -6.61
CA LEU A 46 6.27 -2.46 -5.66
C LEU A 46 6.54 -3.93 -6.01
N ARG A 47 6.48 -4.29 -7.29
CA ARG A 47 6.77 -5.66 -7.74
C ARG A 47 8.22 -6.07 -7.50
N LEU A 48 9.16 -5.16 -7.72
CA LEU A 48 10.57 -5.36 -7.34
C LEU A 48 10.69 -5.53 -5.83
N LEU A 49 10.06 -4.63 -5.05
CA LEU A 49 10.06 -4.70 -3.59
C LEU A 49 9.44 -5.99 -3.06
N ALA A 50 8.39 -6.49 -3.70
CA ALA A 50 7.76 -7.76 -3.35
C ALA A 50 8.58 -9.01 -3.77
N GLY A 51 9.58 -8.86 -4.63
CA GLY A 51 10.32 -9.97 -5.24
C GLY A 51 9.52 -10.73 -6.31
N LEU A 52 8.50 -10.10 -6.85
CA LEU A 52 7.72 -10.64 -7.96
C LEU A 52 8.41 -10.40 -9.30
N GLU A 53 9.35 -9.47 -9.33
CA GLU A 53 10.20 -9.18 -10.47
C GLU A 53 11.63 -8.92 -9.99
N GLU A 54 12.60 -9.11 -10.88
CA GLU A 54 13.99 -8.78 -10.63
C GLU A 54 14.37 -7.47 -11.33
N PRO A 55 15.29 -6.68 -10.77
CA PRO A 55 15.81 -5.50 -11.45
C PRO A 55 16.62 -5.89 -12.68
N SER A 56 16.67 -5.00 -13.69
CA SER A 56 17.54 -5.18 -14.87
C SER A 56 19.00 -4.87 -14.53
N SER A 57 19.24 -3.99 -13.56
CA SER A 57 20.57 -3.69 -12.97
C SER A 57 20.42 -3.16 -11.56
N GLY A 58 21.52 -3.14 -10.80
CA GLY A 58 21.55 -2.72 -9.41
C GLY A 58 21.31 -3.88 -8.45
N THR A 59 21.22 -3.58 -7.15
CA THR A 59 21.07 -4.58 -6.09
C THR A 59 19.99 -4.18 -5.11
N LEU A 60 19.06 -5.11 -4.84
CA LEU A 60 18.02 -4.96 -3.84
C LEU A 60 18.37 -5.82 -2.62
N LYS A 61 18.64 -5.17 -1.49
CA LYS A 61 18.91 -5.85 -0.23
C LYS A 61 17.67 -5.84 0.65
N ARG A 62 17.30 -7.00 1.17
CA ARG A 62 16.17 -7.19 2.08
C ARG A 62 16.62 -7.92 3.34
N PRO A 63 16.04 -7.61 4.51
CA PRO A 63 16.27 -8.40 5.73
C PRO A 63 15.89 -9.87 5.51
N ALA A 64 16.70 -10.78 5.99
CA ALA A 64 16.40 -12.20 5.92
C ALA A 64 15.12 -12.53 6.71
N GLY A 65 14.23 -13.32 6.12
CA GLY A 65 12.96 -13.73 6.76
C GLY A 65 11.88 -12.65 6.82
N LEU A 66 12.04 -11.52 6.16
CA LEU A 66 11.03 -10.46 6.11
C LEU A 66 9.73 -10.99 5.47
N LYS A 67 8.64 -10.98 6.25
CA LYS A 67 7.31 -11.37 5.77
C LYS A 67 6.62 -10.17 5.13
N LEU A 68 6.30 -10.30 3.84
CA LEU A 68 5.62 -9.29 3.04
C LEU A 68 4.17 -9.70 2.80
N GLY A 69 3.24 -8.74 2.95
CA GLY A 69 1.89 -8.83 2.41
C GLY A 69 1.78 -7.90 1.20
N MET A 70 1.09 -8.32 0.15
CA MET A 70 0.88 -7.47 -1.02
C MET A 70 -0.59 -7.40 -1.41
N MET A 71 -1.09 -6.18 -1.52
CA MET A 71 -2.38 -5.85 -2.12
C MET A 71 -2.14 -5.29 -3.52
N PHE A 72 -2.75 -5.93 -4.51
CA PHE A 72 -2.68 -5.50 -5.90
C PHE A 72 -3.78 -4.49 -6.20
N GLN A 73 -3.61 -3.72 -7.26
CA GLN A 73 -4.61 -2.77 -7.76
C GLN A 73 -5.95 -3.45 -8.06
N GLU A 74 -5.90 -4.64 -8.68
CA GLU A 74 -7.06 -5.52 -8.80
C GLU A 74 -7.22 -6.34 -7.54
N ALA A 75 -8.45 -6.57 -7.06
CA ALA A 75 -8.72 -7.27 -5.82
C ALA A 75 -8.20 -8.72 -5.77
N ARG A 76 -8.10 -9.40 -6.93
CA ARG A 76 -7.60 -10.77 -7.08
C ARG A 76 -8.16 -11.73 -6.04
N LEU A 77 -9.47 -11.66 -5.83
CA LEU A 77 -10.18 -12.63 -5.00
C LEU A 77 -10.31 -13.95 -5.73
N PHE A 78 -10.26 -15.07 -5.00
CA PHE A 78 -10.54 -16.39 -5.55
C PHE A 78 -12.04 -16.49 -5.84
N PRO A 79 -12.47 -16.66 -7.10
CA PRO A 79 -13.87 -16.57 -7.49
C PRO A 79 -14.75 -17.69 -6.94
N TRP A 80 -14.16 -18.81 -6.54
CA TRP A 80 -14.83 -19.98 -5.94
C TRP A 80 -14.89 -19.96 -4.41
N LEU A 81 -14.36 -18.92 -3.77
CA LEU A 81 -14.41 -18.72 -2.33
C LEU A 81 -15.32 -17.52 -1.99
N THR A 82 -16.05 -17.63 -0.88
CA THR A 82 -16.84 -16.50 -0.36
C THR A 82 -15.94 -15.35 0.12
N CYS A 83 -16.51 -14.20 0.44
CA CYS A 83 -15.79 -13.08 1.00
C CYS A 83 -15.04 -13.49 2.29
N ARG A 84 -15.73 -14.13 3.24
CA ARG A 84 -15.18 -14.70 4.47
C ARG A 84 -14.01 -15.62 4.19
N GLN A 85 -14.18 -16.56 3.27
CA GLN A 85 -13.14 -17.52 2.92
C GLN A 85 -11.93 -16.87 2.26
N ASN A 86 -12.14 -15.84 1.41
CA ASN A 86 -11.04 -15.07 0.83
C ASN A 86 -10.23 -14.35 1.90
N ILE A 87 -10.87 -13.73 2.89
CA ILE A 87 -10.20 -13.06 4.02
C ILE A 87 -9.45 -14.09 4.87
N ALA A 88 -10.05 -15.25 5.13
CA ALA A 88 -9.45 -16.33 5.90
C ALA A 88 -8.12 -16.84 5.33
N LEU A 89 -7.91 -16.74 4.01
CA LEU A 89 -6.62 -17.08 3.39
C LEU A 89 -5.45 -16.20 3.87
N GLY A 90 -5.74 -15.00 4.35
CA GLY A 90 -4.73 -14.12 4.95
C GLY A 90 -4.30 -14.57 6.35
N LEU A 91 -5.16 -15.28 7.06
CA LEU A 91 -4.92 -15.64 8.46
C LEU A 91 -3.93 -16.82 8.59
N PRO A 92 -3.13 -16.84 9.67
CA PRO A 92 -2.36 -18.01 10.05
C PRO A 92 -3.27 -19.22 10.31
N ARG A 93 -2.78 -20.44 10.05
CA ARG A 93 -3.57 -21.69 10.26
C ARG A 93 -4.17 -21.85 11.67
N ARG A 94 -3.66 -21.13 12.68
CA ARG A 94 -4.11 -21.19 14.09
C ARG A 94 -4.73 -19.87 14.54
N ALA A 95 -5.32 -19.09 13.62
CA ALA A 95 -6.02 -17.87 13.95
C ALA A 95 -7.28 -18.16 14.79
N ASP A 96 -7.64 -17.21 15.64
CA ASP A 96 -8.89 -17.25 16.39
C ASP A 96 -10.08 -17.17 15.39
N PRO A 97 -11.12 -18.01 15.54
CA PRO A 97 -12.33 -17.91 14.72
C PRO A 97 -12.97 -16.52 14.70
N GLY A 98 -12.88 -15.75 15.79
CA GLY A 98 -13.37 -14.37 15.85
C GLY A 98 -12.54 -13.36 15.06
N GLU A 99 -11.33 -13.71 14.67
CA GLU A 99 -10.46 -12.79 13.93
C GLU A 99 -11.00 -12.47 12.52
N ILE A 100 -11.65 -13.43 11.87
CA ILE A 100 -12.29 -13.20 10.56
C ILE A 100 -13.44 -12.20 10.69
N ASP A 101 -14.24 -12.31 11.74
CA ASP A 101 -15.37 -11.41 11.98
C ASP A 101 -14.88 -10.00 12.29
N HIS A 102 -13.78 -9.85 13.01
CA HIS A 102 -13.10 -8.57 13.21
C HIS A 102 -12.72 -7.91 11.87
N TRP A 103 -12.08 -8.65 10.96
CA TRP A 103 -11.70 -8.13 9.64
C TRP A 103 -12.90 -7.77 8.78
N LEU A 104 -13.97 -8.59 8.80
CA LEU A 104 -15.23 -8.31 8.10
C LEU A 104 -15.88 -7.02 8.61
N GLN A 105 -15.91 -6.82 9.93
CA GLN A 105 -16.44 -5.60 10.55
C GLN A 105 -15.61 -4.37 10.16
N LEU A 106 -14.28 -4.45 10.26
CA LEU A 106 -13.36 -3.36 9.94
C LEU A 106 -13.57 -2.86 8.51
N VAL A 107 -13.77 -3.76 7.56
CA VAL A 107 -14.02 -3.38 6.15
C VAL A 107 -15.50 -3.28 5.79
N GLN A 108 -16.41 -3.35 6.76
CA GLN A 108 -17.88 -3.24 6.58
C GLN A 108 -18.42 -4.25 5.55
N LEU A 109 -18.06 -5.51 5.70
CA LEU A 109 -18.51 -6.61 4.83
C LEU A 109 -19.17 -7.74 5.60
N THR A 110 -19.63 -7.51 6.83
CA THR A 110 -20.28 -8.53 7.68
C THR A 110 -21.49 -9.13 6.96
N ASP A 111 -22.36 -8.29 6.38
CA ASP A 111 -23.58 -8.73 5.69
C ASP A 111 -23.30 -9.41 4.34
N ALA A 112 -22.09 -9.27 3.81
CA ALA A 112 -21.64 -9.86 2.55
C ALA A 112 -20.64 -11.00 2.76
N ALA A 113 -20.48 -11.48 4.00
CA ALA A 113 -19.46 -12.46 4.36
C ALA A 113 -19.54 -13.76 3.53
N ASP A 114 -20.76 -14.20 3.23
CA ASP A 114 -21.01 -15.46 2.51
C ASP A 114 -21.25 -15.27 1.01
N GLN A 115 -21.12 -14.04 0.50
CA GLN A 115 -21.22 -13.73 -0.93
C GLN A 115 -19.92 -14.07 -1.66
N TYR A 116 -20.05 -14.55 -2.90
CA TYR A 116 -18.93 -14.79 -3.80
C TYR A 116 -18.47 -13.49 -4.49
N PRO A 117 -17.23 -13.42 -4.99
CA PRO A 117 -16.70 -12.22 -5.64
C PRO A 117 -17.59 -11.64 -6.75
N HIS A 118 -18.22 -12.47 -7.57
CA HIS A 118 -19.11 -12.02 -8.64
C HIS A 118 -20.42 -11.36 -8.14
N GLN A 119 -20.77 -11.51 -6.87
CA GLN A 119 -21.92 -10.90 -6.21
C GLN A 119 -21.55 -9.59 -5.50
N LEU A 120 -20.25 -9.29 -5.39
CA LEU A 120 -19.70 -8.10 -4.72
C LEU A 120 -19.47 -6.99 -5.74
N SER A 121 -19.76 -5.75 -5.35
CA SER A 121 -19.33 -4.57 -6.12
C SER A 121 -17.79 -4.48 -6.16
N GLY A 122 -17.23 -3.73 -7.11
CA GLY A 122 -15.78 -3.52 -7.20
C GLY A 122 -15.17 -2.95 -5.91
N GLY A 123 -15.86 -2.01 -5.27
CA GLY A 123 -15.44 -1.47 -3.97
C GLY A 123 -15.50 -2.49 -2.84
N MET A 124 -16.50 -3.38 -2.82
CA MET A 124 -16.57 -4.48 -1.84
C MET A 124 -15.44 -5.49 -2.06
N GLN A 125 -15.14 -5.85 -3.30
CA GLN A 125 -14.02 -6.72 -3.63
C GLN A 125 -12.69 -6.11 -3.18
N GLN A 126 -12.50 -4.81 -3.38
CA GLN A 126 -11.30 -4.09 -2.95
C GLN A 126 -11.17 -4.10 -1.43
N ARG A 127 -12.26 -3.88 -0.69
CA ARG A 127 -12.30 -3.96 0.78
C ARG A 127 -11.99 -5.38 1.28
N ALA A 128 -12.52 -6.42 0.66
CA ALA A 128 -12.20 -7.81 1.00
C ALA A 128 -10.72 -8.14 0.75
N SER A 129 -10.14 -7.64 -0.35
CA SER A 129 -8.71 -7.79 -0.65
C SER A 129 -7.83 -7.06 0.38
N LEU A 130 -8.24 -5.87 0.82
CA LEU A 130 -7.58 -5.13 1.89
C LEU A 130 -7.58 -5.94 3.19
N ALA A 131 -8.76 -6.41 3.64
CA ALA A 131 -8.89 -7.24 4.84
C ALA A 131 -8.02 -8.50 4.77
N ARG A 132 -8.03 -9.22 3.65
CA ARG A 132 -7.17 -10.39 3.43
C ARG A 132 -5.68 -10.05 3.60
N THR A 133 -5.25 -8.92 3.05
CA THR A 133 -3.84 -8.50 3.12
C THR A 133 -3.43 -8.11 4.54
N LEU A 134 -4.30 -7.39 5.25
CA LEU A 134 -4.07 -6.98 6.64
C LEU A 134 -4.03 -8.18 7.59
N ALA A 135 -4.85 -9.20 7.33
CA ALA A 135 -4.92 -10.45 8.08
C ALA A 135 -3.66 -11.32 7.97
N MET A 136 -2.76 -11.08 7.00
CA MET A 136 -1.54 -11.89 6.77
C MET A 136 -0.49 -11.77 7.88
N HIS A 137 -0.67 -10.94 8.89
CA HIS A 137 0.30 -10.69 9.97
C HIS A 137 1.73 -10.43 9.44
N SER A 138 1.83 -9.78 8.27
CA SER A 138 3.10 -9.41 7.65
C SER A 138 3.79 -8.28 8.40
N GLN A 139 5.13 -8.22 8.32
CA GLN A 139 5.94 -7.16 8.91
C GLN A 139 5.92 -5.89 8.06
N LEU A 140 5.80 -6.05 6.75
CA LEU A 140 5.67 -4.96 5.78
C LEU A 140 4.51 -5.26 4.83
N ILE A 141 3.64 -4.28 4.62
CA ILE A 141 2.49 -4.37 3.73
C ILE A 141 2.74 -3.46 2.53
N LEU A 142 2.63 -4.04 1.34
CA LEU A 142 2.76 -3.34 0.07
C LEU A 142 1.36 -3.15 -0.52
N MET A 143 1.00 -1.92 -0.91
CA MET A 143 -0.34 -1.60 -1.40
C MET A 143 -0.27 -0.83 -2.72
N ASP A 144 -0.88 -1.37 -3.77
CA ASP A 144 -0.97 -0.74 -5.09
C ASP A 144 -2.36 -0.12 -5.28
N GLU A 145 -2.47 1.21 -5.12
CA GLU A 145 -3.70 2.01 -5.24
C GLU A 145 -4.91 1.42 -4.45
N PRO A 146 -4.76 1.16 -3.13
CA PRO A 146 -5.71 0.35 -2.35
C PRO A 146 -7.12 0.94 -2.25
N PHE A 147 -7.27 2.24 -2.47
CA PHE A 147 -8.55 2.96 -2.27
C PHE A 147 -9.16 3.48 -3.58
N ALA A 148 -8.62 3.11 -4.76
CA ALA A 148 -9.03 3.69 -6.04
C ALA A 148 -10.52 3.44 -6.39
N ALA A 149 -11.05 2.27 -6.01
CA ALA A 149 -12.43 1.86 -6.31
C ALA A 149 -13.45 2.25 -5.22
N LEU A 150 -13.05 3.02 -4.19
CA LEU A 150 -13.90 3.34 -3.05
C LEU A 150 -14.52 4.73 -3.17
N ASP A 151 -15.76 4.86 -2.69
CA ASP A 151 -16.39 6.15 -2.47
C ASP A 151 -15.68 6.96 -1.38
N TYR A 152 -15.99 8.25 -1.30
CA TYR A 152 -15.30 9.19 -0.41
C TYR A 152 -15.38 8.79 1.07
N PHE A 153 -16.58 8.44 1.57
CA PHE A 153 -16.78 8.17 3.00
C PHE A 153 -16.12 6.87 3.43
N THR A 154 -16.34 5.80 2.67
CA THR A 154 -15.69 4.50 2.91
C THR A 154 -14.17 4.61 2.86
N ARG A 155 -13.64 5.36 1.90
CA ARG A 155 -12.21 5.62 1.76
C ARG A 155 -11.65 6.32 3.00
N ALA A 156 -12.27 7.42 3.43
CA ALA A 156 -11.81 8.20 4.59
C ALA A 156 -11.79 7.35 5.86
N GLN A 157 -12.82 6.55 6.09
CA GLN A 157 -12.90 5.66 7.24
C GLN A 157 -11.79 4.59 7.21
N LEU A 158 -11.62 3.89 6.08
CA LEU A 158 -10.60 2.84 5.98
C LEU A 158 -9.18 3.38 6.06
N GLN A 159 -8.92 4.59 5.58
CA GLN A 159 -7.64 5.27 5.75
C GLN A 159 -7.36 5.54 7.23
N GLN A 160 -8.35 6.00 7.98
CA GLN A 160 -8.22 6.23 9.43
C GLN A 160 -7.94 4.92 10.18
N GLU A 161 -8.69 3.86 9.87
CA GLU A 161 -8.49 2.53 10.47
C GLU A 161 -7.08 1.98 10.16
N LEU A 162 -6.64 2.08 8.89
CA LEU A 162 -5.32 1.64 8.46
C LEU A 162 -4.22 2.40 9.22
N ARG A 163 -4.37 3.72 9.39
CA ARG A 163 -3.40 4.53 10.12
C ARG A 163 -3.35 4.15 11.60
N THR A 164 -4.50 4.00 12.24
CA THR A 164 -4.60 3.59 13.65
C THR A 164 -3.91 2.24 13.86
N MET A 165 -4.19 1.27 13.00
CA MET A 165 -3.59 -0.05 13.05
C MET A 165 -2.07 0.00 12.80
N GLN A 166 -1.59 0.78 11.86
CA GLN A 166 -0.16 0.95 11.57
C GLN A 166 0.57 1.48 12.79
N GLN A 167 0.01 2.48 13.47
CA GLN A 167 0.59 3.07 14.68
C GLN A 167 0.60 2.10 15.87
N GLN A 168 -0.48 1.36 16.06
CA GLN A 168 -0.60 0.39 17.16
C GLN A 168 0.32 -0.82 16.98
N LEU A 169 0.38 -1.37 15.78
CA LEU A 169 1.13 -2.59 15.50
C LEU A 169 2.56 -2.33 15.05
N LYS A 170 2.93 -1.07 14.82
CA LYS A 170 4.24 -0.64 14.28
C LYS A 170 4.64 -1.45 13.04
N ARG A 171 3.67 -1.78 12.18
CA ARG A 171 3.91 -2.46 10.91
C ARG A 171 4.29 -1.44 9.85
N GLY A 172 5.25 -1.78 9.02
CA GLY A 172 5.60 -0.95 7.87
C GLY A 172 4.53 -1.04 6.77
N ILE A 173 4.32 0.06 6.08
CA ILE A 173 3.47 0.13 4.91
C ILE A 173 4.24 0.82 3.79
N VAL A 174 4.26 0.23 2.60
CA VAL A 174 4.67 0.93 1.38
C VAL A 174 3.45 0.99 0.48
N LEU A 175 2.91 2.18 0.30
CA LEU A 175 1.70 2.43 -0.47
C LEU A 175 2.05 3.25 -1.71
N VAL A 176 1.57 2.84 -2.88
CA VAL A 176 1.64 3.67 -4.08
C VAL A 176 0.26 4.21 -4.42
N THR A 177 0.21 5.50 -4.76
CA THR A 177 -1.01 6.19 -5.15
C THR A 177 -0.71 7.36 -6.09
N HIS A 178 -1.73 7.85 -6.77
CA HIS A 178 -1.70 9.13 -7.48
C HIS A 178 -2.46 10.23 -6.71
N ASN A 179 -3.08 9.89 -5.56
CA ASN A 179 -3.89 10.79 -4.76
C ASN A 179 -3.04 11.45 -3.65
N VAL A 180 -2.91 12.78 -3.73
CA VAL A 180 -2.11 13.57 -2.78
C VAL A 180 -2.72 13.56 -1.38
N ASP A 181 -4.06 13.55 -1.26
CA ASP A 181 -4.72 13.54 0.04
C ASP A 181 -4.52 12.20 0.77
N GLU A 182 -4.54 11.07 0.05
CA GLU A 182 -4.16 9.77 0.60
C GLU A 182 -2.74 9.77 1.15
N ALA A 183 -1.81 10.34 0.39
CA ALA A 183 -0.41 10.40 0.80
C ALA A 183 -0.23 11.25 2.07
N LEU A 184 -0.92 12.38 2.17
CA LEU A 184 -0.86 13.26 3.34
C LEU A 184 -1.56 12.64 4.57
N THR A 185 -2.62 11.87 4.35
CA THR A 185 -3.36 11.22 5.44
C THR A 185 -2.57 10.06 6.03
N LEU A 186 -1.95 9.23 5.20
CA LEU A 186 -1.35 7.96 5.62
C LEU A 186 0.16 8.04 5.84
N GLY A 187 0.88 8.80 4.99
CA GLY A 187 2.32 8.74 4.92
C GLY A 187 3.03 9.37 6.11
N ASP A 188 4.07 8.75 6.59
CA ASP A 188 5.08 9.35 7.44
C ASP A 188 6.21 9.90 6.57
N ARG A 189 6.51 9.20 5.48
CA ARG A 189 7.47 9.57 4.46
C ARG A 189 6.84 9.52 3.08
N LEU A 190 7.04 10.55 2.28
CA LEU A 190 6.50 10.68 0.93
C LEU A 190 7.63 10.74 -0.07
N LEU A 191 7.58 9.88 -1.09
CA LEU A 191 8.52 9.83 -2.19
C LEU A 191 7.77 10.15 -3.49
N ILE A 192 8.25 11.12 -4.26
CA ILE A 192 7.66 11.46 -5.55
C ILE A 192 8.43 10.74 -6.65
N LEU A 193 7.77 9.80 -7.33
CA LEU A 193 8.31 9.09 -8.47
C LEU A 193 7.89 9.79 -9.76
N ARG A 194 8.86 10.25 -10.55
CA ARG A 194 8.65 10.92 -11.82
C ARG A 194 9.63 10.36 -12.87
N GLN A 195 9.12 9.95 -14.01
CA GLN A 195 9.94 9.41 -15.11
C GLN A 195 10.94 8.33 -14.66
N GLY A 196 10.51 7.44 -13.78
CA GLY A 196 11.33 6.34 -13.27
C GLY A 196 12.40 6.71 -12.25
N ARG A 197 12.40 7.94 -11.71
CA ARG A 197 13.33 8.42 -10.68
C ARG A 197 12.60 9.04 -9.50
N PHE A 198 13.17 8.98 -8.32
CA PHE A 198 12.69 9.75 -7.18
C PHE A 198 13.10 11.22 -7.35
N ALA A 199 12.11 12.07 -7.63
CA ALA A 199 12.33 13.50 -7.85
C ALA A 199 12.35 14.30 -6.55
N ARG A 200 11.69 13.79 -5.51
CA ARG A 200 11.60 14.48 -4.22
C ARG A 200 11.25 13.51 -3.10
N GLU A 201 11.74 13.83 -1.92
CA GLU A 201 11.40 13.21 -0.67
C GLU A 201 10.88 14.25 0.32
N MET A 202 9.91 13.84 1.16
CA MET A 202 9.34 14.69 2.22
C MET A 202 8.98 13.81 3.42
N HIS A 203 9.37 14.22 4.62
CA HIS A 203 8.87 13.64 5.86
C HIS A 203 7.75 14.52 6.42
N LEU A 204 6.67 13.89 6.84
CA LEU A 204 5.57 14.58 7.50
C LEU A 204 5.73 14.51 9.02
N PRO A 205 5.37 15.58 9.75
CA PRO A 205 5.46 15.57 11.21
C PRO A 205 4.58 14.48 11.81
N PRO A 206 4.97 13.87 12.95
CA PRO A 206 4.11 12.92 13.65
C PRO A 206 2.84 13.58 14.16
N GLY A 207 1.77 12.82 14.36
CA GLY A 207 0.52 13.28 14.95
C GLY A 207 -0.69 13.18 14.03
N THR A 208 -1.72 13.95 14.36
CA THR A 208 -3.00 13.96 13.63
C THR A 208 -2.83 14.51 12.22
N ARG A 209 -3.50 13.90 11.26
CA ARG A 209 -3.48 14.30 9.83
C ARG A 209 -4.74 15.10 9.48
N ASP A 210 -4.82 16.32 10.00
CA ASP A 210 -5.85 17.26 9.55
C ASP A 210 -5.40 17.92 8.25
N LEU A 211 -6.03 17.53 7.13
CA LEU A 211 -5.74 18.07 5.80
C LEU A 211 -6.00 19.58 5.68
N LEU A 212 -6.72 20.17 6.63
CA LEU A 212 -7.00 21.60 6.69
C LEU A 212 -5.97 22.35 7.53
N SER A 213 -5.05 21.65 8.19
CA SER A 213 -3.97 22.29 8.94
C SER A 213 -3.03 23.08 8.02
N PRO A 214 -2.50 24.24 8.46
CA PRO A 214 -1.59 25.06 7.65
C PRO A 214 -0.37 24.27 7.14
N GLU A 215 0.16 23.36 7.97
CA GLU A 215 1.31 22.52 7.65
C GLU A 215 0.99 21.58 6.49
N LEU A 216 -0.15 20.87 6.53
CA LEU A 216 -0.54 19.92 5.48
C LEU A 216 -1.00 20.63 4.20
N ILE A 217 -1.61 21.81 4.31
CA ILE A 217 -1.90 22.67 3.14
C ILE A 217 -0.60 23.07 2.43
N LYS A 218 0.43 23.48 3.19
CA LYS A 218 1.75 23.82 2.62
C LYS A 218 2.41 22.61 1.98
N ALA A 219 2.36 21.44 2.65
CA ALA A 219 2.86 20.18 2.11
C ALA A 219 2.13 19.81 0.81
N LYS A 220 0.79 19.90 0.78
CA LYS A 220 -0.03 19.65 -0.41
C LYS A 220 0.38 20.50 -1.61
N ARG A 221 0.52 21.80 -1.41
CA ARG A 221 0.98 22.73 -2.47
C ARG A 221 2.35 22.34 -3.01
N SER A 222 3.26 21.98 -2.10
CA SER A 222 4.61 21.54 -2.45
C SER A 222 4.64 20.24 -3.23
N LEU A 223 3.79 19.26 -2.88
CA LEU A 223 3.64 18.00 -3.61
C LEU A 223 3.04 18.20 -5.01
N LEU A 224 1.99 19.02 -5.11
CA LEU A 224 1.36 19.33 -6.39
C LEU A 224 2.34 20.01 -7.36
N ALA A 225 3.17 20.95 -6.87
CA ALA A 225 4.21 21.58 -7.67
C ALA A 225 5.28 20.58 -8.16
N ALA A 226 5.63 19.59 -7.34
CA ALA A 226 6.61 18.56 -7.73
C ALA A 226 6.05 17.49 -8.68
N LEU A 227 4.72 17.30 -8.71
CA LEU A 227 4.02 16.38 -9.62
C LEU A 227 3.71 17.00 -10.99
N ALA A 228 3.71 18.32 -11.08
CA ALA A 228 3.52 19.04 -12.34
C ALA A 228 4.70 18.84 -13.30
#